data_114ec6d1c27e020a4b81bc8c16a74e70
#
_entry.id   114ec6d1c27e020a4b81bc8c16a74e70
#
_cell.length_a   1.000
_cell.length_b   1.000
_cell.length_c   1.000
_cell.angle_alpha   90.00
_cell.angle_beta   90.00
_cell.angle_gamma   90.00
#
_symmetry.space_group_name_H-M   'P 1'
#
loop_
_entity.id
_entity.type
_entity.pdbx_description
1 polymer ?
#
loop_
_entity_poly.entity_id
_entity_poly.type
_entity_poly.pdbx_seq_one_letter_code
_entity_poly.pdbx_strand_id
1 'polypeptide(L)'
;MHRTYRIRMNGRRGISLWTGLLLLGLAALPGCMHRIEVHPAPARPASSSIPRSLQVATGSLAVQGADHMPGISQLEWRPRDFTQAVQQYIRQRGTFLSVSGDSADLTMKLTAKLSMVSRGPYVYTIRLHADMAAAAAPIKSYDVERAATGSSVRWVTASDRDPIEAALQSALEDLLSNIEVDRVLYLGNEPGKGGKP
;
A
#
# COMPACT_ATOMS: atom_id res chain seq x y z
N MET A 1 60.64 -25.00 60.56
CA MET A 1 59.19 -24.77 60.62
C MET A 1 58.84 -23.70 59.55
N HIS A 2 58.41 -24.09 58.36
CA HIS A 2 57.96 -23.21 57.29
C HIS A 2 56.44 -23.37 57.10
N ARG A 3 55.66 -22.35 57.42
CA ARG A 3 54.20 -22.29 57.16
C ARG A 3 53.99 -21.65 55.79
N THR A 4 53.53 -22.45 54.82
CA THR A 4 53.07 -21.99 53.52
C THR A 4 51.65 -21.52 53.60
N TYR A 5 51.40 -20.20 53.33
CA TYR A 5 50.05 -19.66 53.19
C TYR A 5 49.55 -19.90 51.76
N ARG A 6 48.41 -20.62 51.62
CA ARG A 6 47.71 -20.78 50.35
C ARG A 6 46.66 -19.65 50.23
N ILE A 7 46.88 -18.74 49.33
CA ILE A 7 45.90 -17.77 48.90
C ILE A 7 44.89 -18.44 47.96
N ARG A 8 43.66 -18.57 48.36
CA ARG A 8 42.56 -19.06 47.51
C ARG A 8 41.96 -17.85 46.79
N MET A 9 42.26 -17.68 45.51
CA MET A 9 41.57 -16.70 44.64
C MET A 9 40.20 -17.25 44.26
N ASN A 10 39.14 -16.72 44.88
CA ASN A 10 37.74 -16.88 44.46
C ASN A 10 37.41 -15.72 43.50
N GLY A 11 37.75 -15.88 42.23
CA GLY A 11 37.51 -14.86 41.18
C GLY A 11 36.84 -15.43 39.95
N ARG A 12 35.63 -15.96 40.06
CA ARG A 12 34.89 -16.43 38.87
C ARG A 12 33.38 -16.34 39.06
N ARG A 13 32.78 -15.18 39.32
CA ARG A 13 31.31 -15.01 39.22
C ARG A 13 30.85 -13.64 38.71
N GLY A 14 31.74 -12.74 38.29
CA GLY A 14 31.36 -11.39 37.85
C GLY A 14 31.14 -11.19 36.35
N ILE A 15 31.60 -12.12 35.52
CA ILE A 15 31.64 -11.90 34.03
C ILE A 15 30.33 -12.31 33.35
N SER A 16 29.54 -13.22 33.92
CA SER A 16 28.37 -13.76 33.24
C SER A 16 27.13 -12.82 33.25
N LEU A 17 27.03 -11.92 34.23
CA LEU A 17 25.88 -11.01 34.32
C LEU A 17 25.99 -9.85 33.33
N TRP A 18 27.18 -9.33 33.08
CA TRP A 18 27.39 -8.24 32.15
C TRP A 18 27.26 -8.68 30.69
N THR A 19 27.72 -9.90 30.33
CA THR A 19 27.52 -10.48 29.00
C THR A 19 26.06 -10.76 28.68
N GLY A 20 25.26 -11.18 29.66
CA GLY A 20 23.81 -11.38 29.50
C GLY A 20 23.06 -10.06 29.23
N LEU A 21 23.46 -8.98 29.93
CA LEU A 21 22.83 -7.66 29.76
C LEU A 21 23.17 -7.03 28.39
N LEU A 22 24.41 -7.25 27.89
CA LEU A 22 24.84 -6.75 26.59
C LEU A 22 24.14 -7.47 25.44
N LEU A 23 23.91 -8.77 25.55
CA LEU A 23 23.16 -9.57 24.56
C LEU A 23 21.67 -9.23 24.52
N LEU A 24 21.06 -8.90 25.66
CA LEU A 24 19.66 -8.45 25.72
C LEU A 24 19.46 -7.07 25.10
N GLY A 25 20.45 -6.18 25.20
CA GLY A 25 20.43 -4.84 24.59
C GLY A 25 20.52 -4.84 23.07
N LEU A 26 21.19 -5.84 22.46
CA LEU A 26 21.27 -5.95 20.98
C LEU A 26 19.99 -6.48 20.34
N ALA A 27 19.14 -7.20 21.06
CA ALA A 27 17.89 -7.76 20.53
C ALA A 27 16.76 -6.74 20.38
N ALA A 28 16.92 -5.53 20.89
CA ALA A 28 15.91 -4.48 20.95
C ALA A 28 16.14 -3.34 19.96
N LEU A 29 16.97 -3.51 18.91
CA LEU A 29 17.06 -2.50 17.85
C LEU A 29 15.81 -2.61 16.99
N PRO A 30 14.86 -1.67 17.09
CA PRO A 30 13.74 -1.63 16.17
C PRO A 30 14.31 -1.42 14.78
N GLY A 31 14.13 -2.37 13.87
CA GLY A 31 14.47 -2.19 12.47
C GLY A 31 13.81 -0.90 11.98
N CYS A 32 14.52 -0.08 11.21
CA CYS A 32 13.97 1.16 10.65
C CYS A 32 12.76 0.81 9.76
N MET A 33 11.56 1.18 10.23
CA MET A 33 10.34 1.03 9.45
C MET A 33 10.17 2.26 8.57
N HIS A 34 10.11 2.06 7.26
CA HIS A 34 9.91 3.11 6.28
C HIS A 34 8.48 3.11 5.80
N ARG A 35 7.82 4.26 5.94
CA ARG A 35 6.43 4.44 5.49
C ARG A 35 6.39 4.83 4.04
N ILE A 36 5.50 4.18 3.30
CA ILE A 36 5.20 4.53 1.91
C ILE A 36 4.17 5.66 1.95
N GLU A 37 4.59 6.85 1.51
CA GLU A 37 3.74 8.03 1.36
C GLU A 37 3.83 8.48 -0.10
N VAL A 38 2.77 8.23 -0.87
CA VAL A 38 2.66 8.56 -2.28
C VAL A 38 1.43 9.42 -2.54
N HIS A 39 1.56 10.33 -3.48
CA HIS A 39 0.51 11.28 -3.86
C HIS A 39 0.30 11.29 -5.37
N PRO A 40 -0.17 10.17 -5.96
CA PRO A 40 -0.36 10.09 -7.40
C PRO A 40 -1.37 11.15 -7.85
N ALA A 41 -1.06 11.80 -8.97
CA ALA A 41 -1.93 12.79 -9.59
C ALA A 41 -2.35 12.32 -10.98
N PRO A 42 -3.62 12.46 -11.40
CA PRO A 42 -4.04 12.04 -12.73
C PRO A 42 -3.36 12.89 -13.80
N ALA A 43 -2.86 12.22 -14.86
CA ALA A 43 -2.25 12.90 -15.99
C ALA A 43 -3.27 13.63 -16.86
N ARG A 44 -4.53 13.21 -16.80
CA ARG A 44 -5.66 13.77 -17.56
C ARG A 44 -6.97 13.61 -16.79
N PRO A 45 -7.97 14.46 -17.05
CA PRO A 45 -9.30 14.31 -16.47
C PRO A 45 -9.99 13.05 -17.00
N ALA A 46 -11.09 12.68 -16.37
CA ALA A 46 -11.95 11.58 -16.82
C ALA A 46 -12.45 11.81 -18.24
N SER A 47 -12.46 10.76 -19.05
CA SER A 47 -13.03 10.78 -20.40
C SER A 47 -14.57 10.85 -20.38
N SER A 48 -15.18 10.31 -19.31
CA SER A 48 -16.62 10.38 -19.05
C SER A 48 -16.88 10.35 -17.54
N SER A 49 -17.81 11.17 -17.08
CA SER A 49 -18.21 11.22 -15.68
C SER A 49 -19.41 10.28 -15.41
N ILE A 50 -19.39 9.63 -14.26
CA ILE A 50 -20.47 8.83 -13.71
C ILE A 50 -21.21 9.72 -12.70
N PRO A 51 -22.52 10.08 -12.93
CA PRO A 51 -23.26 11.02 -12.09
C PRO A 51 -23.77 10.37 -10.78
N ARG A 52 -22.88 9.64 -10.10
CA ARG A 52 -23.13 8.97 -8.83
C ARG A 52 -21.98 9.18 -7.87
N SER A 53 -22.27 9.16 -6.59
CA SER A 53 -21.28 9.20 -5.53
C SER A 53 -20.59 7.85 -5.36
N LEU A 54 -19.27 7.87 -4.98
CA LEU A 54 -18.47 6.70 -4.75
C LEU A 54 -17.93 6.66 -3.32
N GLN A 55 -18.08 5.52 -2.65
CA GLN A 55 -17.33 5.17 -1.45
C GLN A 55 -16.17 4.24 -1.81
N VAL A 56 -14.96 4.59 -1.34
CA VAL A 56 -13.78 3.73 -1.49
C VAL A 56 -13.47 3.06 -0.16
N ALA A 57 -13.48 1.74 -0.16
CA ALA A 57 -13.10 0.90 0.98
C ALA A 57 -11.87 0.06 0.62
N THR A 58 -10.83 0.09 1.45
CA THR A 58 -9.68 -0.80 1.27
C THR A 58 -9.97 -2.18 1.86
N GLY A 59 -9.93 -3.21 1.01
CA GLY A 59 -10.11 -4.60 1.41
C GLY A 59 -8.85 -5.16 2.07
N SER A 60 -7.78 -5.30 1.28
CA SER A 60 -6.47 -5.72 1.78
C SER A 60 -5.35 -4.97 1.06
N LEU A 61 -4.23 -4.81 1.75
CA LEU A 61 -3.03 -4.18 1.24
C LEU A 61 -1.83 -5.04 1.62
N ALA A 62 -1.15 -5.60 0.61
CA ALA A 62 0.03 -6.44 0.81
C ALA A 62 1.27 -5.77 0.21
N VAL A 63 2.38 -5.82 0.95
CA VAL A 63 3.69 -5.38 0.48
C VAL A 63 4.64 -6.57 0.51
N GLN A 64 5.23 -6.91 -0.64
CA GLN A 64 6.22 -7.98 -0.79
C GLN A 64 7.49 -7.43 -1.40
N GLY A 65 8.63 -7.61 -0.74
CA GLY A 65 9.94 -7.28 -1.24
C GLY A 65 10.83 -8.52 -1.24
N ALA A 66 11.39 -8.88 -2.39
CA ALA A 66 12.29 -10.02 -2.48
C ALA A 66 13.68 -9.75 -1.87
N ASP A 67 14.10 -8.49 -1.81
CA ASP A 67 15.48 -8.11 -1.53
C ASP A 67 15.66 -7.18 -0.33
N HIS A 68 14.60 -6.84 0.40
CA HIS A 68 14.74 -6.20 1.68
C HIS A 68 15.21 -7.25 2.69
N MET A 69 16.43 -7.12 3.14
CA MET A 69 16.95 -7.98 4.21
C MET A 69 16.01 -7.91 5.41
N PRO A 70 15.43 -9.04 5.86
CA PRO A 70 14.61 -9.06 7.06
C PRO A 70 15.40 -8.45 8.23
N GLY A 71 14.83 -7.42 8.86
CA GLY A 71 15.41 -6.79 10.05
C GLY A 71 16.20 -5.49 9.83
N ILE A 72 16.48 -5.06 8.59
CA ILE A 72 17.21 -3.80 8.35
C ILE A 72 16.30 -2.67 7.90
N SER A 73 15.35 -2.95 7.00
CA SER A 73 14.28 -1.99 6.69
C SER A 73 13.02 -2.74 6.30
N GLN A 74 11.89 -2.31 6.84
CA GLN A 74 10.57 -2.79 6.45
C GLN A 74 9.82 -1.64 5.80
N LEU A 75 9.25 -1.89 4.62
CA LEU A 75 8.33 -0.97 4.00
C LEU A 75 6.92 -1.22 4.56
N GLU A 76 6.32 -0.19 5.13
CA GLU A 76 4.96 -0.20 5.61
C GLU A 76 4.11 0.72 4.73
N TRP A 77 3.06 0.17 4.14
CA TRP A 77 2.01 0.97 3.51
C TRP A 77 0.75 0.87 4.34
N ARG A 78 0.42 1.92 5.06
CA ARG A 78 -0.76 1.92 5.92
C ARG A 78 -2.03 1.97 5.07
N PRO A 79 -3.05 1.14 5.36
CA PRO A 79 -4.30 1.13 4.61
C PRO A 79 -4.97 2.52 4.52
N ARG A 80 -4.87 3.31 5.58
CA ARG A 80 -5.40 4.68 5.61
C ARG A 80 -4.73 5.59 4.58
N ASP A 81 -3.40 5.56 4.50
CA ASP A 81 -2.63 6.43 3.60
C ASP A 81 -2.89 6.03 2.14
N PHE A 82 -2.93 4.72 1.88
CA PHE A 82 -3.32 4.18 0.57
C PHE A 82 -4.75 4.61 0.18
N THR A 83 -5.74 4.44 1.07
CA THR A 83 -7.12 4.84 0.81
C THR A 83 -7.23 6.32 0.51
N GLN A 84 -6.53 7.15 1.29
CA GLN A 84 -6.52 8.61 1.10
C GLN A 84 -5.91 9.00 -0.26
N ALA A 85 -4.79 8.39 -0.65
CA ALA A 85 -4.16 8.62 -1.95
C ALA A 85 -5.10 8.26 -3.11
N VAL A 86 -5.77 7.10 -3.04
CA VAL A 86 -6.75 6.66 -4.04
C VAL A 86 -7.95 7.59 -4.10
N GLN A 87 -8.54 7.95 -2.97
CA GLN A 87 -9.68 8.88 -2.93
C GLN A 87 -9.32 10.24 -3.52
N GLN A 88 -8.14 10.76 -3.20
CA GLN A 88 -7.67 12.03 -3.74
C GLN A 88 -7.49 11.95 -5.25
N TYR A 89 -6.88 10.89 -5.75
CA TYR A 89 -6.70 10.66 -7.19
C TYR A 89 -8.05 10.64 -7.92
N ILE A 90 -9.03 9.87 -7.42
CA ILE A 90 -10.36 9.76 -8.05
C ILE A 90 -11.09 11.10 -8.06
N ARG A 91 -11.00 11.88 -6.96
CA ARG A 91 -11.58 13.26 -6.90
C ARG A 91 -10.95 14.17 -7.94
N GLN A 92 -9.62 14.16 -8.05
CA GLN A 92 -8.90 15.01 -9.00
C GLN A 92 -9.19 14.64 -10.45
N ARG A 93 -9.36 13.34 -10.74
CA ARG A 93 -9.70 12.87 -12.07
C ARG A 93 -11.14 13.22 -12.48
N GLY A 94 -12.08 13.22 -11.54
CA GLY A 94 -13.48 13.57 -11.79
C GLY A 94 -14.30 12.45 -12.44
N THR A 95 -13.93 11.19 -12.27
CA THR A 95 -14.67 10.03 -12.82
C THR A 95 -16.06 9.89 -12.18
N PHE A 96 -16.22 10.25 -10.91
CA PHE A 96 -17.50 10.18 -10.20
C PHE A 96 -17.95 11.57 -9.76
N LEU A 97 -19.26 11.76 -9.54
CA LEU A 97 -19.83 13.01 -9.07
C LEU A 97 -19.18 13.48 -7.77
N SER A 98 -18.97 12.56 -6.85
CA SER A 98 -18.28 12.83 -5.59
C SER A 98 -17.63 11.55 -5.04
N VAL A 99 -16.63 11.71 -4.15
CA VAL A 99 -16.02 10.61 -3.41
C VAL A 99 -16.23 10.85 -1.93
N SER A 100 -17.04 9.97 -1.30
CA SER A 100 -17.41 10.03 0.12
C SER A 100 -16.60 9.05 0.96
N GLY A 101 -16.50 9.34 2.26
CA GLY A 101 -15.94 8.40 3.25
C GLY A 101 -16.99 7.45 3.84
N ASP A 102 -18.27 7.86 3.90
CA ASP A 102 -19.28 7.19 4.73
C ASP A 102 -20.33 6.46 3.89
N SER A 103 -21.18 7.18 3.18
CA SER A 103 -22.25 6.59 2.38
C SER A 103 -22.22 7.13 0.95
N ALA A 104 -22.45 6.26 -0.02
CA ALA A 104 -22.47 6.62 -1.43
C ALA A 104 -23.38 5.67 -2.22
N ASP A 105 -23.73 6.08 -3.44
CA ASP A 105 -24.54 5.24 -4.35
C ASP A 105 -23.80 3.99 -4.79
N LEU A 106 -22.49 4.11 -4.90
CA LEU A 106 -21.59 3.05 -5.32
C LEU A 106 -20.51 2.81 -4.28
N THR A 107 -20.10 1.56 -4.13
CA THR A 107 -18.97 1.16 -3.29
C THR A 107 -17.91 0.51 -4.16
N MET A 108 -16.66 0.94 -4.04
CA MET A 108 -15.48 0.28 -4.60
C MET A 108 -14.66 -0.31 -3.46
N LYS A 109 -14.64 -1.65 -3.38
CA LYS A 109 -13.74 -2.37 -2.47
C LYS A 109 -12.44 -2.64 -3.19
N LEU A 110 -11.35 -2.02 -2.74
CA LEU A 110 -10.06 -2.08 -3.40
C LEU A 110 -9.08 -2.95 -2.62
N THR A 111 -8.52 -3.93 -3.29
CA THR A 111 -7.40 -4.75 -2.80
C THR A 111 -6.17 -4.38 -3.59
N ALA A 112 -5.04 -4.19 -2.89
CA ALA A 112 -3.78 -3.82 -3.54
C ALA A 112 -2.63 -4.71 -3.08
N LYS A 113 -1.72 -5.01 -4.01
CA LYS A 113 -0.46 -5.70 -3.76
C LYS A 113 0.68 -4.95 -4.43
N LEU A 114 1.63 -4.51 -3.62
CA LEU A 114 2.92 -4.00 -4.09
C LEU A 114 3.95 -5.12 -4.03
N SER A 115 4.62 -5.39 -5.13
CA SER A 115 5.75 -6.33 -5.21
C SER A 115 6.99 -5.59 -5.71
N MET A 116 8.14 -5.88 -5.09
CA MET A 116 9.43 -5.33 -5.49
C MET A 116 10.38 -6.47 -5.83
N VAL A 117 10.97 -6.43 -7.01
CA VAL A 117 11.91 -7.45 -7.49
C VAL A 117 13.14 -6.77 -8.07
N SER A 118 14.34 -7.22 -7.66
CA SER A 118 15.60 -6.81 -8.26
C SER A 118 15.97 -7.77 -9.40
N ARG A 119 16.09 -7.24 -10.61
CA ARG A 119 16.61 -7.95 -11.79
C ARG A 119 17.60 -7.05 -12.56
N GLY A 120 18.56 -6.48 -11.82
CA GLY A 120 19.38 -5.37 -12.28
C GLY A 120 18.83 -4.07 -11.70
N PRO A 121 17.97 -3.31 -12.37
CA PRO A 121 17.17 -2.26 -11.72
C PRO A 121 16.05 -2.88 -10.87
N TYR A 122 15.58 -2.13 -9.85
CA TYR A 122 14.43 -2.53 -9.07
C TYR A 122 13.15 -2.29 -9.87
N VAL A 123 12.28 -3.30 -9.91
CA VAL A 123 10.96 -3.22 -10.54
C VAL A 123 9.90 -3.25 -9.45
N TYR A 124 9.07 -2.21 -9.42
CA TYR A 124 7.95 -2.06 -8.49
C TYR A 124 6.67 -2.36 -9.26
N THR A 125 5.99 -3.44 -8.88
CA THR A 125 4.75 -3.86 -9.52
C THR A 125 3.60 -3.64 -8.56
N ILE A 126 2.59 -2.90 -8.99
CA ILE A 126 1.32 -2.75 -8.27
C ILE A 126 0.24 -3.51 -9.01
N ARG A 127 -0.44 -4.39 -8.26
CA ARG A 127 -1.66 -5.06 -8.69
C ARG A 127 -2.82 -4.53 -7.88
N LEU A 128 -3.87 -4.07 -8.58
CA LEU A 128 -5.13 -3.61 -8.01
C LEU A 128 -6.25 -4.56 -8.43
N HIS A 129 -7.06 -4.96 -7.47
CA HIS A 129 -8.33 -5.63 -7.69
C HIS A 129 -9.44 -4.78 -7.08
N ALA A 130 -10.44 -4.40 -7.88
CA ALA A 130 -11.53 -3.54 -7.47
C ALA A 130 -12.88 -4.20 -7.70
N ASP A 131 -13.64 -4.40 -6.62
CA ASP A 131 -15.03 -4.86 -6.67
C ASP A 131 -15.96 -3.65 -6.59
N MET A 132 -16.76 -3.46 -7.62
CA MET A 132 -17.78 -2.42 -7.69
C MET A 132 -19.15 -2.97 -7.32
N ALA A 133 -19.86 -2.25 -6.44
CA ALA A 133 -21.19 -2.61 -5.98
C ALA A 133 -22.10 -1.39 -5.86
N ALA A 134 -23.43 -1.61 -5.95
CA ALA A 134 -24.47 -0.65 -5.60
C ALA A 134 -25.42 -1.27 -4.59
N ALA A 135 -25.71 -0.59 -3.48
CA ALA A 135 -26.58 -1.08 -2.41
C ALA A 135 -26.26 -2.54 -2.01
N ALA A 136 -24.98 -2.87 -1.87
CA ALA A 136 -24.42 -4.19 -1.59
C ALA A 136 -24.58 -5.25 -2.70
N ALA A 137 -25.23 -4.94 -3.83
CA ALA A 137 -25.28 -5.83 -5.00
C ALA A 137 -24.02 -5.65 -5.85
N PRO A 138 -23.28 -6.73 -6.16
CA PRO A 138 -22.09 -6.65 -6.99
C PRO A 138 -22.47 -6.24 -8.42
N ILE A 139 -21.67 -5.36 -9.03
CA ILE A 139 -21.85 -4.92 -10.42
C ILE A 139 -20.78 -5.55 -11.30
N LYS A 140 -19.51 -5.28 -11.00
CA LYS A 140 -18.36 -5.75 -11.80
C LYS A 140 -17.07 -5.67 -10.98
N SER A 141 -16.14 -6.58 -11.28
CA SER A 141 -14.77 -6.55 -10.74
C SER A 141 -13.78 -6.22 -11.84
N TYR A 142 -12.67 -5.58 -11.45
CA TYR A 142 -11.59 -5.17 -12.33
C TYR A 142 -10.25 -5.59 -11.74
N ASP A 143 -9.37 -6.07 -12.60
CA ASP A 143 -7.99 -6.39 -12.27
C ASP A 143 -7.04 -5.57 -13.14
N VAL A 144 -6.08 -4.92 -12.50
CA VAL A 144 -5.06 -4.09 -13.17
C VAL A 144 -3.70 -4.37 -12.56
N GLU A 145 -2.68 -4.48 -13.40
CA GLU A 145 -1.29 -4.61 -12.98
C GLU A 145 -0.43 -3.63 -13.76
N ARG A 146 0.38 -2.84 -13.05
CA ARG A 146 1.35 -1.90 -13.64
C ARG A 146 2.66 -1.95 -12.87
N ALA A 147 3.74 -1.70 -13.59
CA ALA A 147 5.08 -1.69 -13.04
C ALA A 147 5.82 -0.41 -13.42
N ALA A 148 6.70 0.01 -12.53
CA ALA A 148 7.66 1.08 -12.79
C ALA A 148 9.05 0.64 -12.34
N THR A 149 10.07 1.14 -13.02
CA THR A 149 11.46 0.84 -12.72
C THR A 149 12.05 1.98 -11.90
N GLY A 150 12.69 1.65 -10.79
CA GLY A 150 13.40 2.60 -9.94
C GLY A 150 14.90 2.32 -9.92
N SER A 151 15.68 3.36 -9.68
CA SER A 151 17.11 3.27 -9.43
C SER A 151 17.36 3.11 -7.92
N SER A 152 16.88 2.04 -7.31
CA SER A 152 17.11 1.85 -5.88
C SER A 152 18.60 1.65 -5.59
N VAL A 153 19.17 2.59 -4.87
CA VAL A 153 20.42 2.36 -4.14
C VAL A 153 19.99 1.79 -2.80
N ARG A 154 20.44 0.62 -2.47
CA ARG A 154 20.07 -0.25 -1.31
C ARG A 154 19.82 0.42 0.05
N TRP A 155 20.05 1.71 0.17
CA TRP A 155 20.11 2.44 1.45
C TRP A 155 19.27 3.72 1.48
N VAL A 156 18.59 4.08 0.38
CA VAL A 156 17.90 5.37 0.27
C VAL A 156 16.43 5.14 -0.05
N THR A 157 15.63 5.09 0.96
CA THR A 157 14.17 4.89 0.90
C THR A 157 13.41 5.98 0.16
N ALA A 158 13.96 7.18 0.05
CA ALA A 158 13.42 8.24 -0.80
C ALA A 158 13.38 7.86 -2.28
N SER A 159 14.25 6.94 -2.74
CA SER A 159 14.28 6.47 -4.13
C SER A 159 13.17 5.48 -4.47
N ASP A 160 12.48 4.90 -3.48
CA ASP A 160 11.39 3.95 -3.69
C ASP A 160 10.05 4.66 -3.93
N ARG A 161 9.92 5.90 -3.46
CA ARG A 161 8.69 6.67 -3.55
C ARG A 161 8.26 6.90 -5.00
N ASP A 162 9.13 7.44 -5.82
CA ASP A 162 8.78 7.84 -7.19
C ASP A 162 8.33 6.67 -8.07
N PRO A 163 9.03 5.50 -8.10
CA PRO A 163 8.56 4.36 -8.88
C PRO A 163 7.28 3.73 -8.31
N ILE A 164 7.06 3.73 -6.99
CA ILE A 164 5.81 3.26 -6.39
C ILE A 164 4.66 4.19 -6.78
N GLU A 165 4.88 5.50 -6.72
CA GLU A 165 3.90 6.50 -7.12
C GLU A 165 3.56 6.40 -8.60
N ALA A 166 4.56 6.25 -9.48
CA ALA A 166 4.36 6.08 -10.92
C ALA A 166 3.60 4.79 -11.26
N ALA A 167 3.92 3.67 -10.59
CA ALA A 167 3.22 2.41 -10.78
C ALA A 167 1.76 2.51 -10.30
N LEU A 168 1.51 3.15 -9.14
CA LEU A 168 0.16 3.37 -8.61
C LEU A 168 -0.65 4.30 -9.52
N GLN A 169 -0.06 5.40 -9.96
CA GLN A 169 -0.69 6.33 -10.89
C GLN A 169 -1.14 5.62 -12.17
N SER A 170 -0.25 4.84 -12.79
CA SER A 170 -0.56 4.09 -14.01
C SER A 170 -1.65 3.03 -13.77
N ALA A 171 -1.62 2.36 -12.63
CA ALA A 171 -2.65 1.36 -12.28
C ALA A 171 -4.02 2.02 -12.04
N LEU A 172 -4.07 3.16 -11.36
CA LEU A 172 -5.31 3.90 -11.13
C LEU A 172 -5.86 4.50 -12.44
N GLU A 173 -4.97 4.98 -13.33
CA GLU A 173 -5.36 5.47 -14.67
C GLU A 173 -6.10 4.41 -15.46
N ASP A 174 -5.55 3.19 -15.52
CA ASP A 174 -6.17 2.07 -16.25
C ASP A 174 -7.45 1.58 -15.57
N LEU A 175 -7.44 1.45 -14.24
CA LEU A 175 -8.62 1.03 -13.48
C LEU A 175 -9.80 1.96 -13.77
N LEU A 176 -9.59 3.27 -13.63
CA LEU A 176 -10.66 4.24 -13.85
C LEU A 176 -11.06 4.35 -15.32
N SER A 177 -10.11 4.21 -16.26
CA SER A 177 -10.44 4.14 -17.68
C SER A 177 -11.33 2.95 -18.02
N ASN A 178 -11.08 1.77 -17.43
CA ASN A 178 -11.92 0.60 -17.59
C ASN A 178 -13.34 0.83 -17.02
N ILE A 179 -13.43 1.47 -15.85
CA ILE A 179 -14.71 1.83 -15.24
C ILE A 179 -15.47 2.84 -16.11
N GLU A 180 -14.77 3.82 -16.70
CA GLU A 180 -15.36 4.82 -17.59
C GLU A 180 -15.91 4.18 -18.90
N VAL A 181 -15.23 3.17 -19.45
CA VAL A 181 -15.71 2.38 -20.59
C VAL A 181 -17.02 1.66 -20.24
N ASP A 182 -17.09 1.11 -19.03
CA ASP A 182 -18.26 0.40 -18.51
C ASP A 182 -19.31 1.32 -17.86
N ARG A 183 -19.22 2.63 -18.09
CA ARG A 183 -20.08 3.65 -17.44
C ARG A 183 -21.56 3.29 -17.40
N VAL A 184 -22.07 2.67 -18.46
CA VAL A 184 -23.49 2.30 -18.57
C VAL A 184 -23.95 1.41 -17.42
N LEU A 185 -23.08 0.54 -16.88
CA LEU A 185 -23.37 -0.32 -15.75
C LEU A 185 -23.65 0.46 -14.45
N TYR A 186 -23.17 1.69 -14.37
CA TYR A 186 -23.21 2.54 -13.18
C TYR A 186 -24.27 3.64 -13.21
N LEU A 187 -24.97 3.81 -14.34
CA LEU A 187 -25.98 4.87 -14.46
C LEU A 187 -27.23 4.59 -13.62
N GLY A 188 -27.45 3.34 -13.17
CA GLY A 188 -28.69 2.92 -12.53
C GLY A 188 -29.81 2.83 -13.56
N ASN A 189 -30.72 1.91 -13.41
CA ASN A 189 -32.00 2.02 -14.11
C ASN A 189 -32.71 3.23 -13.51
N GLU A 190 -32.79 4.34 -14.22
CA GLU A 190 -33.83 5.33 -13.91
C GLU A 190 -35.15 4.55 -13.89
N PRO A 191 -35.90 4.55 -12.77
CA PRO A 191 -37.24 3.93 -12.77
C PRO A 191 -38.03 4.64 -13.86
N GLY A 192 -38.32 3.88 -14.91
CA GLY A 192 -38.85 4.32 -16.18
C GLY A 192 -39.68 5.58 -16.10
N LYS A 193 -39.36 6.57 -16.92
CA LYS A 193 -40.36 7.38 -17.56
C LYS A 193 -41.18 6.41 -18.44
N GLY A 194 -42.01 5.59 -17.76
CA GLY A 194 -43.09 4.85 -18.39
C GLY A 194 -43.95 5.88 -19.09
N GLY A 195 -43.89 5.89 -20.41
CA GLY A 195 -44.82 6.61 -21.23
C GLY A 195 -46.22 6.18 -20.80
N LYS A 196 -46.97 7.15 -20.32
CA LYS A 196 -48.41 7.00 -20.13
C LYS A 196 -49.02 7.03 -21.53
N PRO A 197 -49.79 6.02 -21.87
CA PRO A 197 -50.54 6.01 -23.14
C PRO A 197 -51.56 7.15 -23.20
#